data_882f6f2bd1f1db7e0d05aa3172a9bc6c
#
_entry.id   882f6f2bd1f1db7e0d05aa3172a9bc6c
#
_cell.length_a   1.000
_cell.length_b   1.000
_cell.length_c   1.000
_cell.angle_alpha   90.00
_cell.angle_beta   90.00
_cell.angle_gamma   90.00
#
_symmetry.space_group_name_H-M   'P 1'
#
loop_
_entity.id
_entity.type
_entity.pdbx_description
1 polymer ?
#
loop_
_entity_poly.entity_id
_entity_poly.type
_entity_poly.pdbx_seq_one_letter_code
_entity_poly.pdbx_strand_id
1 'polypeptide(L)'
;MKKSEVNRLTLSYLAVIMTLSLIFTGIIYLLSTASLNRPLLPSEEENSSVSVEAPEFGEHSFENTFRKRLERRDNTTRMTIIYSLVGFNLGIFVIGIFVSRSLAKLTLAPIERAMMKQTQFIFDASHELKTPLTAMLVRNEVALRKKSLPEEKAREVIEKNIEEILKMKELTASMLDVARENGEPEKSTEISVPEFLADLKEKLAPVARGRGVKIEMEMNLGKNLRASVAKNTLEQILTIFADNAMKYSGEKIIYLRAGRRGKNVAFSVKNNGAGVKKEDQKRIFERFYQVDAARTRTEDKTSHGLGLAIAKNLAERQGYKIVLRSSEGRGAEFEVVV
;
A
#
# COMPACT_ATOMS: atom_id res chain seq x y z
N MET A 1 -2.69 -12.84 11.53
CA MET A 1 -2.01 -13.78 10.58
C MET A 1 -2.31 -15.21 10.96
N LYS A 2 -3.06 -15.96 10.14
CA LYS A 2 -3.29 -17.39 10.40
C LYS A 2 -1.97 -18.13 10.23
N LYS A 3 -1.46 -18.69 11.33
CA LYS A 3 -0.21 -19.45 11.40
C LYS A 3 -0.11 -20.53 10.31
N SER A 4 -1.26 -21.05 9.88
CA SER A 4 -1.39 -22.07 8.84
C SER A 4 -1.00 -21.56 7.42
N GLU A 5 -1.32 -20.33 7.05
CA GLU A 5 -1.03 -19.78 5.70
C GLU A 5 0.44 -19.48 5.53
N VAL A 6 1.07 -18.86 6.56
CA VAL A 6 2.52 -18.66 6.57
C VAL A 6 3.26 -19.98 6.47
N ASN A 7 2.82 -20.99 7.24
CA ASN A 7 3.46 -22.31 7.21
C ASN A 7 3.29 -22.99 5.84
N ARG A 8 2.13 -22.88 5.21
CA ARG A 8 1.86 -23.45 3.88
C ARG A 8 2.76 -22.79 2.81
N LEU A 9 2.88 -21.46 2.83
CA LEU A 9 3.72 -20.73 1.89
C LEU A 9 5.21 -21.00 2.14
N THR A 10 5.62 -21.06 3.42
CA THR A 10 6.97 -21.44 3.82
C THR A 10 7.32 -22.84 3.29
N LEU A 11 6.41 -23.80 3.42
CA LEU A 11 6.61 -25.17 2.94
C LEU A 11 6.75 -25.21 1.41
N SER A 12 5.94 -24.43 0.68
CA SER A 12 6.03 -24.33 -0.78
C SER A 12 7.36 -23.76 -1.25
N TYR A 13 7.83 -22.68 -0.66
CA TYR A 13 9.13 -22.09 -0.99
C TYR A 13 10.27 -23.02 -0.64
N LEU A 14 10.21 -23.68 0.53
CA LEU A 14 11.20 -24.66 0.94
C LEU A 14 11.26 -25.85 -0.01
N ALA A 15 10.08 -26.36 -0.44
CA ALA A 15 10.01 -27.46 -1.40
C ALA A 15 10.69 -27.11 -2.73
N VAL A 16 10.47 -25.89 -3.26
CA VAL A 16 11.11 -25.42 -4.49
C VAL A 16 12.63 -25.35 -4.32
N ILE A 17 13.11 -24.75 -3.21
CA ILE A 17 14.54 -24.64 -2.92
C ILE A 17 15.18 -26.03 -2.82
N MET A 18 14.56 -26.95 -2.09
CA MET A 18 15.09 -28.30 -1.90
C MET A 18 15.09 -29.12 -3.20
N THR A 19 14.02 -29.01 -4.01
CA THR A 19 13.97 -29.70 -5.32
C THR A 19 15.10 -29.22 -6.22
N LEU A 20 15.34 -27.91 -6.30
CA LEU A 20 16.42 -27.33 -7.10
C LEU A 20 17.80 -27.78 -6.58
N SER A 21 17.98 -27.78 -5.26
CA SER A 21 19.23 -28.24 -4.61
C SER A 21 19.50 -29.72 -4.88
N LEU A 22 18.49 -30.57 -4.83
CA LEU A 22 18.64 -32.01 -5.09
C LEU A 22 18.99 -32.29 -6.55
N ILE A 23 18.37 -31.58 -7.49
CA ILE A 23 18.70 -31.67 -8.93
C ILE A 23 20.17 -31.27 -9.14
N PHE A 24 20.59 -30.15 -8.60
CA PHE A 24 21.96 -29.65 -8.71
C PHE A 24 22.97 -30.62 -8.09
N THR A 25 22.65 -31.15 -6.92
CA THR A 25 23.44 -32.17 -6.23
C THR A 25 23.60 -33.43 -7.07
N GLY A 26 22.51 -33.89 -7.69
CA GLY A 26 22.52 -35.05 -8.61
C GLY A 26 23.45 -34.82 -9.81
N ILE A 27 23.40 -33.64 -10.41
CA ILE A 27 24.28 -33.26 -11.53
C ILE A 27 25.76 -33.28 -11.08
N ILE A 28 26.07 -32.67 -9.95
CA ILE A 28 27.44 -32.64 -9.40
C ILE A 28 27.95 -34.08 -9.14
N TYR A 29 27.10 -34.91 -8.53
CA TYR A 29 27.46 -36.31 -8.27
C TYR A 29 27.77 -37.07 -9.56
N LEU A 30 26.92 -36.93 -10.58
CA LEU A 30 27.13 -37.58 -11.89
C LEU A 30 28.41 -37.11 -12.59
N LEU A 31 28.69 -35.81 -12.59
CA LEU A 31 29.92 -35.23 -13.12
C LEU A 31 31.16 -35.70 -12.39
N SER A 32 31.10 -35.72 -11.06
CA SER A 32 32.24 -36.16 -10.20
C SER A 32 32.54 -37.64 -10.38
N THR A 33 31.52 -38.50 -10.47
CA THR A 33 31.70 -39.93 -10.69
C THR A 33 32.14 -40.27 -12.10
N ALA A 34 31.69 -39.54 -13.12
CA ALA A 34 32.13 -39.68 -14.51
C ALA A 34 33.61 -39.35 -14.68
N SER A 35 34.12 -38.36 -13.93
CA SER A 35 35.56 -38.01 -13.96
C SER A 35 36.45 -39.08 -13.29
N LEU A 36 35.92 -39.75 -12.26
CA LEU A 36 36.65 -40.84 -11.58
C LEU A 36 36.67 -42.13 -12.41
N ASN A 37 35.69 -42.38 -13.28
CA ASN A 37 35.60 -43.55 -14.11
C ASN A 37 36.36 -43.44 -15.47
N ARG A 38 37.08 -42.33 -15.73
CA ARG A 38 37.93 -42.24 -16.91
C ARG A 38 39.12 -43.21 -16.74
N PRO A 39 39.27 -44.24 -17.55
CA PRO A 39 40.46 -45.06 -17.53
C PRO A 39 41.65 -44.17 -17.87
N LEU A 40 42.67 -44.21 -17.04
CA LEU A 40 43.98 -43.68 -17.39
C LEU A 40 44.46 -44.53 -18.52
N LEU A 41 44.22 -44.14 -19.78
CA LEU A 41 44.87 -44.75 -20.90
C LEU A 41 46.38 -44.53 -20.70
N PRO A 42 47.21 -45.59 -20.72
CA PRO A 42 48.64 -45.40 -20.79
C PRO A 42 48.89 -44.61 -22.08
N SER A 43 49.62 -43.52 -22.00
CA SER A 43 50.17 -42.83 -23.16
C SER A 43 50.99 -43.85 -23.94
N GLU A 44 50.60 -44.19 -25.14
CA GLU A 44 51.33 -45.06 -26.08
C GLU A 44 52.62 -44.40 -26.61
N GLU A 45 53.30 -43.64 -25.82
CA GLU A 45 54.58 -43.02 -26.16
C GLU A 45 55.62 -43.23 -25.08
N GLU A 46 55.97 -44.48 -24.77
CA GLU A 46 57.33 -44.82 -24.30
C GLU A 46 57.61 -46.31 -24.53
N ASN A 47 57.50 -46.70 -25.79
CA ASN A 47 58.14 -47.93 -26.24
C ASN A 47 59.60 -47.63 -26.63
N SER A 48 60.43 -47.29 -25.65
CA SER A 48 61.87 -47.35 -25.84
C SER A 48 62.44 -48.46 -24.95
N SER A 49 62.60 -49.61 -25.54
CA SER A 49 63.63 -50.62 -25.26
C SER A 49 64.44 -50.43 -24.01
N VAL A 50 64.01 -50.95 -22.88
CA VAL A 50 64.82 -51.47 -21.81
C VAL A 50 64.26 -52.83 -21.44
N SER A 51 64.86 -53.87 -22.04
CA SER A 51 64.71 -55.24 -21.59
C SER A 51 65.41 -55.38 -20.23
N VAL A 52 64.71 -55.22 -19.16
CA VAL A 52 65.10 -55.61 -17.81
C VAL A 52 64.40 -56.92 -17.53
N GLU A 53 65.11 -58.02 -17.56
CA GLU A 53 64.67 -59.31 -17.02
C GLU A 53 64.18 -59.14 -15.59
N ALA A 54 62.90 -59.13 -15.39
CA ALA A 54 62.26 -59.10 -14.09
C ALA A 54 62.19 -60.49 -13.50
N PRO A 55 62.54 -60.66 -12.20
CA PRO A 55 62.47 -61.97 -11.55
C PRO A 55 61.02 -62.42 -11.41
N GLU A 56 60.70 -63.63 -11.82
CA GLU A 56 59.42 -64.32 -11.82
C GLU A 56 58.73 -64.52 -10.46
N PHE A 57 59.00 -63.76 -9.44
CA PHE A 57 58.47 -63.98 -8.10
C PHE A 57 57.74 -62.69 -7.65
N GLY A 58 56.41 -62.67 -7.88
CA GLY A 58 55.58 -61.71 -7.13
C GLY A 58 54.59 -60.84 -7.93
N GLU A 59 54.51 -60.91 -9.28
CA GLU A 59 53.61 -60.02 -10.09
C GLU A 59 52.15 -60.13 -9.69
N HIS A 60 51.62 -61.32 -9.45
CA HIS A 60 50.20 -61.49 -9.04
C HIS A 60 49.87 -60.90 -7.64
N SER A 61 50.86 -60.89 -6.76
CA SER A 61 50.66 -60.33 -5.40
C SER A 61 50.71 -58.80 -5.39
N PHE A 62 51.59 -58.20 -6.22
CA PHE A 62 51.71 -56.74 -6.31
C PHE A 62 50.49 -56.13 -7.04
N GLU A 63 50.10 -56.73 -8.14
CA GLU A 63 48.94 -56.29 -8.94
C GLU A 63 47.62 -56.38 -8.13
N ASN A 64 47.40 -57.46 -7.39
CA ASN A 64 46.25 -57.60 -6.51
C ASN A 64 46.28 -56.61 -5.34
N THR A 65 47.44 -56.30 -4.79
CA THR A 65 47.58 -55.31 -3.68
C THR A 65 47.39 -53.90 -4.20
N PHE A 66 47.91 -53.59 -5.39
CA PHE A 66 47.72 -52.31 -6.06
C PHE A 66 46.26 -52.06 -6.48
N ARG A 67 45.60 -53.04 -7.09
CA ARG A 67 44.15 -52.99 -7.39
C ARG A 67 43.30 -52.78 -6.15
N LYS A 68 43.55 -53.51 -5.07
CA LYS A 68 42.84 -53.32 -3.78
C LYS A 68 43.09 -51.96 -3.18
N ARG A 69 44.27 -51.33 -3.33
CA ARG A 69 44.53 -49.96 -2.89
C ARG A 69 43.81 -48.95 -3.75
N LEU A 70 43.74 -49.12 -5.06
CA LEU A 70 42.97 -48.26 -5.96
C LEU A 70 41.47 -48.34 -5.67
N GLU A 71 40.89 -49.52 -5.51
CA GLU A 71 39.48 -49.74 -5.15
C GLU A 71 39.13 -49.12 -3.78
N ARG A 72 40.02 -49.27 -2.79
CA ARG A 72 39.83 -48.64 -1.47
C ARG A 72 39.88 -47.12 -1.57
N ARG A 73 40.77 -46.55 -2.37
CA ARG A 73 40.89 -45.10 -2.57
C ARG A 73 39.67 -44.56 -3.29
N ASP A 74 39.14 -45.29 -4.26
CA ASP A 74 37.95 -44.91 -5.04
C ASP A 74 36.70 -44.93 -4.13
N ASN A 75 36.54 -45.95 -3.32
CA ASN A 75 35.43 -46.03 -2.36
C ASN A 75 35.48 -44.95 -1.28
N THR A 76 36.66 -44.62 -0.74
CA THR A 76 36.79 -43.54 0.25
C THR A 76 36.50 -42.18 -0.37
N THR A 77 36.93 -41.94 -1.60
CA THR A 77 36.65 -40.69 -2.33
C THR A 77 35.16 -40.54 -2.59
N ARG A 78 34.48 -41.59 -3.06
CA ARG A 78 33.00 -41.60 -3.30
C ARG A 78 32.22 -41.31 -2.01
N MET A 79 32.61 -41.95 -0.90
CA MET A 79 31.95 -41.70 0.40
C MET A 79 32.17 -40.28 0.88
N THR A 80 33.36 -39.72 0.70
CA THR A 80 33.64 -38.31 1.05
C THR A 80 32.78 -37.34 0.25
N ILE A 81 32.61 -37.58 -1.06
CA ILE A 81 31.73 -36.78 -1.94
C ILE A 81 30.28 -36.86 -1.43
N ILE A 82 29.80 -38.07 -1.14
CA ILE A 82 28.42 -38.26 -0.65
C ILE A 82 28.18 -37.50 0.67
N TYR A 83 29.09 -37.66 1.64
CA TYR A 83 28.99 -36.97 2.94
C TYR A 83 29.02 -35.43 2.77
N SER A 84 29.90 -34.92 1.89
CA SER A 84 29.97 -33.48 1.60
C SER A 84 28.68 -32.96 0.97
N LEU A 85 28.11 -33.69 0.02
CA LEU A 85 26.86 -33.32 -0.64
C LEU A 85 25.64 -33.38 0.31
N VAL A 86 25.59 -34.38 1.19
CA VAL A 86 24.57 -34.47 2.25
C VAL A 86 24.69 -33.32 3.23
N GLY A 87 25.90 -33.03 3.72
CA GLY A 87 26.16 -31.89 4.61
C GLY A 87 25.77 -30.55 3.97
N PHE A 88 26.09 -30.37 2.69
CA PHE A 88 25.69 -29.18 1.91
C PHE A 88 24.18 -29.02 1.81
N ASN A 89 23.45 -30.11 1.46
CA ASN A 89 21.99 -30.08 1.41
C ASN A 89 21.34 -29.83 2.76
N LEU A 90 21.92 -30.35 3.85
CA LEU A 90 21.45 -30.06 5.21
C LEU A 90 21.62 -28.58 5.56
N GLY A 91 22.75 -27.98 5.16
CA GLY A 91 22.99 -26.55 5.30
C GLY A 91 21.96 -25.71 4.52
N ILE A 92 21.70 -26.07 3.25
CA ILE A 92 20.67 -25.42 2.42
C ILE A 92 19.29 -25.58 3.04
N PHE A 93 18.96 -26.73 3.61
CA PHE A 93 17.68 -26.96 4.28
C PHE A 93 17.46 -26.01 5.45
N VAL A 94 18.47 -25.88 6.34
CA VAL A 94 18.39 -24.99 7.50
C VAL A 94 18.27 -23.53 7.08
N ILE A 95 19.12 -23.07 6.14
CA ILE A 95 19.06 -21.72 5.60
C ILE A 95 17.73 -21.50 4.86
N GLY A 96 17.28 -22.49 4.09
CA GLY A 96 16.04 -22.49 3.32
C GLY A 96 14.82 -22.29 4.20
N ILE A 97 14.74 -22.91 5.37
CA ILE A 97 13.67 -22.68 6.34
C ILE A 97 13.61 -21.20 6.75
N PHE A 98 14.76 -20.63 7.09
CA PHE A 98 14.80 -19.23 7.54
C PHE A 98 14.42 -18.25 6.41
N VAL A 99 14.98 -18.43 5.22
CA VAL A 99 14.72 -17.60 4.04
C VAL A 99 13.24 -17.72 3.61
N SER A 100 12.73 -18.96 3.49
CA SER A 100 11.34 -19.21 3.11
C SER A 100 10.35 -18.60 4.07
N ARG A 101 10.63 -18.68 5.39
CA ARG A 101 9.77 -18.09 6.41
C ARG A 101 9.79 -16.55 6.37
N SER A 102 10.95 -15.95 6.13
CA SER A 102 11.10 -14.50 5.99
C SER A 102 10.39 -14.00 4.74
N LEU A 103 10.57 -14.68 3.61
CA LEU A 103 9.91 -14.36 2.34
C LEU A 103 8.38 -14.50 2.44
N ALA A 104 7.89 -15.58 3.06
CA ALA A 104 6.47 -15.79 3.29
C ALA A 104 5.84 -14.64 4.10
N LYS A 105 6.52 -14.19 5.17
CA LYS A 105 6.03 -13.06 5.96
C LYS A 105 6.03 -11.75 5.16
N LEU A 106 7.09 -11.48 4.40
CA LEU A 106 7.20 -10.28 3.58
C LEU A 106 6.11 -10.22 2.51
N THR A 107 5.77 -11.37 1.90
CA THR A 107 4.74 -11.45 0.85
C THR A 107 3.33 -11.37 1.41
N LEU A 108 3.06 -12.05 2.54
CA LEU A 108 1.70 -12.09 3.11
C LEU A 108 1.32 -10.81 3.88
N ALA A 109 2.27 -10.16 4.55
CA ALA A 109 1.97 -9.01 5.40
C ALA A 109 1.27 -7.84 4.67
N PRO A 110 1.67 -7.44 3.44
CA PRO A 110 0.97 -6.39 2.71
C PRO A 110 -0.45 -6.80 2.30
N ILE A 111 -0.65 -8.06 1.89
CA ILE A 111 -1.96 -8.60 1.51
C ILE A 111 -2.92 -8.59 2.70
N GLU A 112 -2.46 -9.07 3.85
CA GLU A 112 -3.26 -9.09 5.07
C GLU A 112 -3.65 -7.68 5.53
N ARG A 113 -2.72 -6.73 5.46
CA ARG A 113 -3.00 -5.32 5.76
C ARG A 113 -4.05 -4.73 4.81
N ALA A 114 -3.96 -5.06 3.52
CA ALA A 114 -4.94 -4.61 2.53
C ALA A 114 -6.33 -5.20 2.82
N MET A 115 -6.42 -6.50 3.11
CA MET A 115 -7.68 -7.17 3.48
C MET A 115 -8.28 -6.60 4.77
N MET A 116 -7.47 -6.35 5.81
CA MET A 116 -7.96 -5.73 7.04
C MET A 116 -8.51 -4.34 6.80
N LYS A 117 -7.82 -3.51 6.01
CA LYS A 117 -8.30 -2.18 5.61
C LYS A 117 -9.61 -2.27 4.83
N GLN A 118 -9.74 -3.24 3.93
CA GLN A 118 -10.97 -3.46 3.16
C GLN A 118 -12.13 -3.91 4.07
N THR A 119 -11.89 -4.84 4.98
CA THR A 119 -12.90 -5.31 5.94
C THR A 119 -13.35 -4.17 6.85
N GLN A 120 -12.40 -3.38 7.37
CA GLN A 120 -12.71 -2.20 8.17
C GLN A 120 -13.54 -1.19 7.39
N PHE A 121 -13.19 -0.92 6.14
CA PHE A 121 -13.96 -0.04 5.26
C PHE A 121 -15.42 -0.50 5.09
N ILE A 122 -15.65 -1.80 4.85
CA ILE A 122 -17.02 -2.36 4.72
C ILE A 122 -17.79 -2.21 6.03
N PHE A 123 -17.14 -2.45 7.16
CA PHE A 123 -17.76 -2.34 8.48
C PHE A 123 -18.16 -0.88 8.77
N ASP A 124 -17.25 0.07 8.59
CA ASP A 124 -17.49 1.49 8.81
C ASP A 124 -18.57 2.03 7.85
N ALA A 125 -18.50 1.63 6.57
CA ALA A 125 -19.52 1.94 5.57
C ALA A 125 -20.92 1.47 5.99
N SER A 126 -21.01 0.24 6.50
CA SER A 126 -22.27 -0.33 6.95
C SER A 126 -22.85 0.43 8.16
N HIS A 127 -21.99 0.85 9.10
CA HIS A 127 -22.39 1.65 10.25
C HIS A 127 -22.88 3.04 9.85
N GLU A 128 -22.15 3.72 8.97
CA GLU A 128 -22.50 5.07 8.48
C GLU A 128 -23.79 5.09 7.63
N LEU A 129 -24.10 4.00 6.92
CA LEU A 129 -25.38 3.85 6.19
C LEU A 129 -26.53 3.47 7.12
N LYS A 130 -26.30 2.66 8.15
CA LYS A 130 -27.34 2.21 9.09
C LYS A 130 -27.93 3.36 9.88
N THR A 131 -27.13 4.33 10.29
CA THR A 131 -27.54 5.46 11.15
C THR A 131 -28.63 6.31 10.48
N PRO A 132 -28.46 6.90 9.27
CA PRO A 132 -29.49 7.68 8.61
C PRO A 132 -30.72 6.83 8.26
N LEU A 133 -30.53 5.57 7.85
CA LEU A 133 -31.62 4.66 7.54
C LEU A 133 -32.50 4.41 8.78
N THR A 134 -31.89 4.17 9.94
CA THR A 134 -32.61 3.98 11.20
C THR A 134 -33.34 5.26 11.61
N ALA A 135 -32.72 6.44 11.42
CA ALA A 135 -33.35 7.72 11.72
C ALA A 135 -34.60 7.96 10.86
N MET A 136 -34.53 7.67 9.55
CA MET A 136 -35.67 7.76 8.63
C MET A 136 -36.77 6.76 9.03
N LEU A 137 -36.40 5.50 9.33
CA LEU A 137 -37.35 4.47 9.73
C LEU A 137 -38.13 4.88 10.98
N VAL A 138 -37.43 5.25 12.05
CA VAL A 138 -38.04 5.66 13.33
C VAL A 138 -38.95 6.89 13.11
N ARG A 139 -38.50 7.89 12.34
CA ARG A 139 -39.29 9.08 12.05
C ARG A 139 -40.57 8.74 11.30
N ASN A 140 -40.52 7.86 10.34
CA ASN A 140 -41.71 7.40 9.59
C ASN A 140 -42.64 6.56 10.47
N GLU A 141 -42.11 5.64 11.31
CA GLU A 141 -42.93 4.87 12.24
C GLU A 141 -43.67 5.76 13.24
N VAL A 142 -42.98 6.77 13.79
CA VAL A 142 -43.61 7.76 14.69
C VAL A 142 -44.70 8.54 13.99
N ALA A 143 -44.47 8.95 12.71
CA ALA A 143 -45.50 9.64 11.92
C ALA A 143 -46.73 8.75 11.68
N LEU A 144 -46.53 7.48 11.32
CA LEU A 144 -47.61 6.52 11.06
C LEU A 144 -48.43 6.14 12.31
N ARG A 145 -47.83 6.18 13.49
CA ARG A 145 -48.54 5.88 14.76
C ARG A 145 -49.52 6.98 15.18
N LYS A 146 -49.45 8.17 14.60
CA LYS A 146 -50.38 9.28 14.89
C LYS A 146 -51.71 9.08 14.14
N LYS A 147 -52.82 9.11 14.84
CA LYS A 147 -54.18 8.99 14.25
C LYS A 147 -54.49 10.08 13.22
N SER A 148 -53.90 11.27 13.38
CA SER A 148 -53.97 12.38 12.43
C SER A 148 -52.61 13.08 12.42
N LEU A 149 -52.04 13.28 11.23
CA LEU A 149 -50.80 14.02 11.03
C LEU A 149 -51.10 15.28 10.25
N PRO A 150 -50.95 16.48 10.86
CA PRO A 150 -51.12 17.74 10.13
C PRO A 150 -50.20 17.80 8.90
N GLU A 151 -50.67 18.43 7.80
CA GLU A 151 -49.92 18.52 6.53
C GLU A 151 -48.55 19.12 6.73
N GLU A 152 -48.40 20.16 7.52
CA GLU A 152 -47.12 20.80 7.86
C GLU A 152 -46.12 19.82 8.49
N LYS A 153 -46.57 18.95 9.42
CA LYS A 153 -45.75 17.93 10.03
C LYS A 153 -45.38 16.78 9.09
N ALA A 154 -46.31 16.44 8.17
CA ALA A 154 -46.06 15.47 7.13
C ALA A 154 -44.95 15.98 6.19
N ARG A 155 -45.03 17.25 5.80
CA ARG A 155 -44.05 17.93 4.97
C ARG A 155 -42.68 17.99 5.68
N GLU A 156 -42.61 18.33 6.95
CA GLU A 156 -41.38 18.32 7.75
C GLU A 156 -40.71 16.92 7.78
N VAL A 157 -41.52 15.85 7.93
CA VAL A 157 -41.00 14.46 7.89
C VAL A 157 -40.39 14.14 6.54
N ILE A 158 -41.06 14.52 5.45
CA ILE A 158 -40.56 14.29 4.09
C ILE A 158 -39.28 15.08 3.84
N GLU A 159 -39.23 16.36 4.21
CA GLU A 159 -38.04 17.21 4.05
C GLU A 159 -36.84 16.63 4.79
N LYS A 160 -36.99 16.22 6.06
CA LYS A 160 -35.91 15.58 6.82
C LYS A 160 -35.50 14.23 6.24
N ASN A 161 -36.40 13.47 5.64
CA ASN A 161 -36.04 12.22 4.97
C ASN A 161 -35.25 12.48 3.67
N ILE A 162 -35.61 13.52 2.91
CA ILE A 162 -34.88 13.96 1.72
C ILE A 162 -33.46 14.37 2.11
N GLU A 163 -33.26 15.11 3.20
CA GLU A 163 -31.95 15.48 3.71
C GLU A 163 -31.08 14.23 4.01
N GLU A 164 -31.66 13.23 4.67
CA GLU A 164 -30.93 11.99 4.98
C GLU A 164 -30.60 11.18 3.70
N ILE A 165 -31.51 11.15 2.73
CA ILE A 165 -31.26 10.51 1.42
C ILE A 165 -30.12 11.20 0.68
N LEU A 166 -30.07 12.53 0.69
CA LEU A 166 -29.02 13.30 0.05
C LEU A 166 -27.64 13.03 0.72
N LYS A 167 -27.60 12.94 2.06
CA LYS A 167 -26.39 12.54 2.79
C LYS A 167 -25.94 11.14 2.42
N MET A 168 -26.86 10.18 2.32
CA MET A 168 -26.53 8.81 1.89
C MET A 168 -26.02 8.76 0.45
N LYS A 169 -26.58 9.56 -0.46
CA LYS A 169 -26.12 9.70 -1.85
C LYS A 169 -24.68 10.22 -1.88
N GLU A 170 -24.37 11.25 -1.11
CA GLU A 170 -23.01 11.81 -1.01
C GLU A 170 -22.03 10.81 -0.40
N LEU A 171 -22.41 10.08 0.65
CA LEU A 171 -21.63 9.03 1.26
C LEU A 171 -21.30 7.90 0.26
N THR A 172 -22.31 7.41 -0.49
CA THR A 172 -22.10 6.36 -1.49
C THR A 172 -21.22 6.81 -2.65
N ALA A 173 -21.35 8.06 -3.11
CA ALA A 173 -20.45 8.64 -4.12
C ALA A 173 -19.01 8.68 -3.61
N SER A 174 -18.80 9.14 -2.37
CA SER A 174 -17.48 9.17 -1.72
C SER A 174 -16.88 7.77 -1.55
N MET A 175 -17.71 6.76 -1.24
CA MET A 175 -17.28 5.36 -1.16
C MET A 175 -16.85 4.81 -2.53
N LEU A 176 -17.56 5.19 -3.60
CA LEU A 176 -17.22 4.78 -4.95
C LEU A 176 -15.90 5.41 -5.41
N ASP A 177 -15.63 6.66 -5.05
CA ASP A 177 -14.37 7.33 -5.34
C ASP A 177 -13.20 6.65 -4.61
N VAL A 178 -13.42 6.21 -3.36
CA VAL A 178 -12.43 5.41 -2.61
C VAL A 178 -12.22 4.04 -3.22
N ALA A 179 -13.27 3.38 -3.75
CA ALA A 179 -13.16 2.06 -4.37
C ALA A 179 -12.45 2.09 -5.74
N ARG A 180 -12.43 3.24 -6.42
CA ARG A 180 -11.71 3.47 -7.68
C ARG A 180 -10.19 3.68 -7.49
N GLU A 181 -9.60 3.14 -6.42
CA GLU A 181 -8.16 3.28 -6.10
C GLU A 181 -7.20 2.92 -7.26
N ASN A 182 -7.63 2.09 -8.21
CA ASN A 182 -6.80 1.55 -9.29
C ASN A 182 -6.94 2.30 -10.64
N GLY A 183 -7.48 3.52 -10.67
CA GLY A 183 -7.54 4.32 -11.89
C GLY A 183 -6.16 4.78 -12.35
N GLU A 184 -5.95 4.87 -13.68
CA GLU A 184 -4.73 5.46 -14.23
C GLU A 184 -4.58 6.92 -13.76
N PRO A 185 -3.32 7.39 -13.53
CA PRO A 185 -3.08 8.80 -13.25
C PRO A 185 -3.62 9.69 -14.37
N GLU A 186 -4.26 10.80 -14.01
CA GLU A 186 -4.70 11.80 -14.99
C GLU A 186 -3.48 12.43 -15.68
N LYS A 187 -3.56 12.65 -16.97
CA LYS A 187 -2.49 13.32 -17.72
C LYS A 187 -2.33 14.76 -17.25
N SER A 188 -1.08 15.14 -16.97
CA SER A 188 -0.77 16.51 -16.60
C SER A 188 -0.93 17.46 -17.80
N THR A 189 -1.52 18.61 -17.53
CA THR A 189 -1.67 19.72 -18.49
C THR A 189 -1.07 20.98 -17.90
N GLU A 190 -0.54 21.86 -18.76
CA GLU A 190 -0.03 23.14 -18.30
C GLU A 190 -1.19 24.09 -18.02
N ILE A 191 -1.23 24.64 -16.81
CA ILE A 191 -2.26 25.58 -16.36
C ILE A 191 -1.64 26.91 -15.93
N SER A 192 -2.40 28.01 -16.08
CA SER A 192 -2.14 29.29 -15.41
C SER A 192 -2.62 29.18 -13.97
N VAL A 193 -1.71 29.28 -13.00
CA VAL A 193 -2.07 29.13 -11.58
C VAL A 193 -3.04 30.20 -11.09
N PRO A 194 -2.90 31.49 -11.47
CA PRO A 194 -3.85 32.52 -11.08
C PRO A 194 -5.26 32.29 -11.62
N GLU A 195 -5.37 31.92 -12.90
CA GLU A 195 -6.67 31.63 -13.54
C GLU A 195 -7.34 30.42 -12.90
N PHE A 196 -6.58 29.36 -12.69
CA PHE A 196 -7.07 28.15 -12.02
C PHE A 196 -7.65 28.42 -10.62
N LEU A 197 -6.95 29.23 -9.80
CA LEU A 197 -7.46 29.61 -8.48
C LEU A 197 -8.67 30.54 -8.56
N ALA A 198 -8.74 31.42 -9.55
CA ALA A 198 -9.91 32.27 -9.78
C ALA A 198 -11.15 31.42 -10.14
N ASP A 199 -11.00 30.48 -11.09
CA ASP A 199 -12.05 29.54 -11.49
C ASP A 199 -12.52 28.69 -10.28
N LEU A 200 -11.57 28.17 -9.49
CA LEU A 200 -11.88 27.40 -8.29
C LEU A 200 -12.66 28.23 -7.27
N LYS A 201 -12.25 29.48 -7.03
CA LYS A 201 -12.97 30.40 -6.13
C LYS A 201 -14.40 30.63 -6.60
N GLU A 202 -14.61 30.85 -7.89
CA GLU A 202 -15.94 31.05 -8.49
C GLU A 202 -16.83 29.82 -8.29
N LYS A 203 -16.30 28.62 -8.54
CA LYS A 203 -17.00 27.35 -8.31
C LYS A 203 -17.37 27.12 -6.84
N LEU A 204 -16.52 27.54 -5.89
CA LEU A 204 -16.76 27.40 -4.46
C LEU A 204 -17.68 28.48 -3.88
N ALA A 205 -17.85 29.61 -4.58
CA ALA A 205 -18.57 30.77 -4.07
C ALA A 205 -20.06 30.49 -3.70
N PRO A 206 -20.83 29.66 -4.40
CA PRO A 206 -22.20 29.35 -3.99
C PRO A 206 -22.25 28.62 -2.64
N VAL A 207 -21.38 27.63 -2.46
CA VAL A 207 -21.29 26.85 -1.19
C VAL A 207 -20.82 27.73 -0.05
N ALA A 208 -19.81 28.54 -0.29
CA ALA A 208 -19.27 29.47 0.72
C ALA A 208 -20.34 30.49 1.15
N ARG A 209 -21.09 31.06 0.21
CA ARG A 209 -22.23 31.98 0.52
C ARG A 209 -23.30 31.28 1.36
N GLY A 210 -23.68 30.06 1.01
CA GLY A 210 -24.66 29.29 1.78
C GLY A 210 -24.25 29.04 3.23
N ARG A 211 -22.93 28.96 3.50
CA ARG A 211 -22.37 28.81 4.85
C ARG A 211 -21.95 30.13 5.51
N GLY A 212 -22.13 31.26 4.85
CA GLY A 212 -21.70 32.58 5.34
C GLY A 212 -20.17 32.70 5.45
N VAL A 213 -19.40 31.98 4.64
CA VAL A 213 -17.93 31.98 4.62
C VAL A 213 -17.40 32.82 3.45
N LYS A 214 -16.41 33.65 3.70
CA LYS A 214 -15.69 34.43 2.68
C LYS A 214 -14.48 33.66 2.19
N ILE A 215 -14.25 33.68 0.87
CA ILE A 215 -13.04 33.09 0.25
C ILE A 215 -12.10 34.22 -0.17
N GLU A 216 -10.91 34.25 0.38
CA GLU A 216 -9.85 35.17 -0.01
C GLU A 216 -8.75 34.42 -0.77
N MET A 217 -8.10 35.13 -1.72
CA MET A 217 -6.98 34.58 -2.47
C MET A 217 -5.70 35.30 -2.08
N GLU A 218 -4.70 34.55 -1.67
CA GLU A 218 -3.36 35.06 -1.36
C GLU A 218 -2.34 34.42 -2.30
N MET A 219 -1.82 35.20 -3.24
CA MET A 219 -0.81 34.75 -4.17
C MET A 219 0.51 35.48 -3.89
N ASN A 220 1.50 34.78 -3.40
CA ASN A 220 2.85 35.31 -3.17
C ASN A 220 3.76 35.19 -4.39
N LEU A 221 3.20 35.17 -5.61
CA LEU A 221 3.92 34.84 -6.84
C LEU A 221 3.53 35.79 -7.97
N GLY A 222 4.48 36.00 -8.89
CA GLY A 222 4.25 36.83 -10.07
C GLY A 222 3.02 36.35 -10.88
N LYS A 223 2.36 37.29 -11.55
CA LYS A 223 1.11 37.10 -12.30
C LYS A 223 1.14 35.99 -13.38
N ASN A 224 2.32 35.42 -13.69
CA ASN A 224 2.52 34.47 -14.80
C ASN A 224 2.98 33.09 -14.34
N LEU A 225 2.66 32.65 -13.11
CA LEU A 225 3.02 31.30 -12.67
C LEU A 225 2.23 30.25 -13.44
N ARG A 226 2.94 29.34 -14.10
CA ARG A 226 2.41 28.14 -14.74
C ARG A 226 2.86 26.90 -14.02
N ALA A 227 2.04 25.86 -14.06
CA ALA A 227 2.32 24.54 -13.49
C ALA A 227 1.76 23.45 -14.41
N SER A 228 2.49 22.34 -14.52
CA SER A 228 2.02 21.14 -15.20
C SER A 228 1.38 20.22 -14.18
N VAL A 229 0.05 20.08 -14.23
CA VAL A 229 -0.74 19.37 -13.21
C VAL A 229 -1.89 18.58 -13.82
N ALA A 230 -2.35 17.56 -13.13
CA ALA A 230 -3.62 16.88 -13.36
C ALA A 230 -4.76 17.79 -12.88
N LYS A 231 -5.31 18.62 -13.81
CA LYS A 231 -6.20 19.75 -13.47
C LYS A 231 -7.43 19.30 -12.67
N ASN A 232 -8.12 18.25 -13.12
CA ASN A 232 -9.35 17.82 -12.46
C ASN A 232 -9.05 17.19 -11.08
N THR A 233 -7.98 16.40 -10.98
CA THR A 233 -7.54 15.82 -9.70
C THR A 233 -7.13 16.90 -8.70
N LEU A 234 -6.38 17.90 -9.14
CA LEU A 234 -5.99 19.01 -8.28
C LEU A 234 -7.19 19.82 -7.81
N GLU A 235 -8.14 20.12 -8.72
CA GLU A 235 -9.38 20.80 -8.41
C GLU A 235 -10.20 20.04 -7.37
N GLN A 236 -10.32 18.71 -7.52
CA GLN A 236 -11.04 17.86 -6.55
C GLN A 236 -10.36 17.87 -5.18
N ILE A 237 -9.02 17.76 -5.11
CA ILE A 237 -8.27 17.82 -3.84
C ILE A 237 -8.52 19.17 -3.14
N LEU A 238 -8.40 20.27 -3.86
CA LEU A 238 -8.58 21.61 -3.29
C LEU A 238 -10.03 21.89 -2.90
N THR A 239 -11.00 21.33 -3.62
CA THR A 239 -12.41 21.38 -3.24
C THR A 239 -12.66 20.68 -1.91
N ILE A 240 -12.09 19.50 -1.70
CA ILE A 240 -12.16 18.76 -0.43
C ILE A 240 -11.52 19.58 0.70
N PHE A 241 -10.36 20.17 0.45
CA PHE A 241 -9.69 21.02 1.46
C PHE A 241 -10.51 22.26 1.78
N ALA A 242 -11.14 22.88 0.77
CA ALA A 242 -11.99 24.05 0.95
C ALA A 242 -13.27 23.73 1.74
N ASP A 243 -13.94 22.59 1.42
CA ASP A 243 -15.11 22.12 2.18
C ASP A 243 -14.76 21.91 3.65
N ASN A 244 -13.64 21.22 3.92
CA ASN A 244 -13.13 21.02 5.27
C ASN A 244 -12.79 22.36 5.96
N ALA A 245 -12.11 23.27 5.26
CA ALA A 245 -11.75 24.57 5.79
C ALA A 245 -12.98 25.44 6.13
N MET A 246 -14.00 25.45 5.24
CA MET A 246 -15.26 26.18 5.47
C MET A 246 -16.01 25.64 6.68
N LYS A 247 -16.03 24.33 6.85
CA LYS A 247 -16.73 23.64 7.94
C LYS A 247 -16.15 23.95 9.32
N TYR A 248 -14.82 24.06 9.39
CA TYR A 248 -14.08 24.25 10.64
C TYR A 248 -13.50 25.68 10.77
N SER A 249 -13.97 26.64 9.95
CA SER A 249 -13.51 28.03 10.05
C SER A 249 -14.18 28.76 11.22
N GLY A 250 -13.38 29.23 12.18
CA GLY A 250 -13.89 30.04 13.30
C GLY A 250 -14.29 31.45 12.90
N GLU A 251 -13.54 32.08 12.00
CA GLU A 251 -13.74 33.48 11.58
C GLU A 251 -14.60 33.61 10.30
N LYS A 252 -15.14 32.51 9.80
CA LYS A 252 -15.89 32.45 8.52
C LYS A 252 -15.12 32.99 7.31
N ILE A 253 -13.80 32.84 7.33
CA ILE A 253 -12.92 33.19 6.22
C ILE A 253 -12.01 31.99 5.94
N ILE A 254 -11.82 31.66 4.66
CA ILE A 254 -10.82 30.72 4.19
C ILE A 254 -9.91 31.38 3.17
N TYR A 255 -8.67 30.93 3.10
CA TYR A 255 -7.65 31.46 2.18
C TYR A 255 -7.22 30.40 1.19
N LEU A 256 -7.40 30.68 -0.10
CA LEU A 256 -6.81 29.91 -1.19
C LEU A 256 -5.43 30.50 -1.52
N ARG A 257 -4.41 29.66 -1.47
CA ARG A 257 -3.03 30.08 -1.66
C ARG A 257 -2.33 29.25 -2.71
N ALA A 258 -1.42 29.85 -3.46
CA ALA A 258 -0.45 29.13 -4.24
C ALA A 258 0.94 29.76 -4.07
N GLY A 259 1.98 28.92 -4.14
CA GLY A 259 3.35 29.35 -3.94
C GLY A 259 4.37 28.38 -4.57
N ARG A 260 5.61 28.85 -4.78
CA ARG A 260 6.72 27.98 -5.15
C ARG A 260 7.30 27.31 -3.91
N ARG A 261 7.58 26.02 -4.02
CA ARG A 261 8.28 25.24 -3.02
C ARG A 261 9.48 24.52 -3.65
N GLY A 262 10.59 25.22 -3.69
CA GLY A 262 11.76 24.78 -4.46
C GLY A 262 11.46 24.77 -5.95
N LYS A 263 11.55 23.59 -6.60
CA LYS A 263 11.22 23.40 -8.02
C LYS A 263 9.72 23.16 -8.26
N ASN A 264 8.96 22.87 -7.23
CA ASN A 264 7.55 22.49 -7.29
C ASN A 264 6.64 23.68 -7.05
N VAL A 265 5.37 23.53 -7.38
CA VAL A 265 4.30 24.45 -7.03
C VAL A 265 3.45 23.84 -5.92
N ALA A 266 3.12 24.64 -4.92
CA ALA A 266 2.26 24.23 -3.83
C ALA A 266 0.96 25.03 -3.87
N PHE A 267 -0.15 24.34 -3.69
CA PHE A 267 -1.48 24.93 -3.52
C PHE A 267 -1.97 24.63 -2.12
N SER A 268 -2.54 25.59 -1.43
CA SER A 268 -3.05 25.35 -0.08
C SER A 268 -4.37 26.05 0.19
N VAL A 269 -5.10 25.45 1.13
CA VAL A 269 -6.30 26.04 1.70
C VAL A 269 -6.07 26.17 3.22
N LYS A 270 -6.25 27.40 3.72
CA LYS A 270 -6.06 27.71 5.13
C LYS A 270 -7.36 28.22 5.74
N ASN A 271 -7.62 27.84 6.98
CA ASN A 271 -8.66 28.42 7.84
C ASN A 271 -8.10 28.86 9.21
N ASN A 272 -8.83 29.71 9.91
CA ASN A 272 -8.53 30.16 11.27
C ASN A 272 -9.51 29.53 12.27
N GLY A 273 -9.62 28.21 12.27
CA GLY A 273 -10.50 27.46 13.16
C GLY A 273 -9.80 26.88 14.38
N ALA A 274 -10.40 25.85 14.97
CA ALA A 274 -9.89 25.17 16.17
C ALA A 274 -8.53 24.51 15.97
N GLY A 275 -8.11 24.26 14.70
CA GLY A 275 -6.90 23.54 14.39
C GLY A 275 -7.02 22.02 14.68
N VAL A 276 -5.92 21.31 14.47
CA VAL A 276 -5.81 19.86 14.64
C VAL A 276 -4.69 19.54 15.62
N LYS A 277 -4.99 18.78 16.66
CA LYS A 277 -4.01 18.31 17.64
C LYS A 277 -2.94 17.44 16.99
N LYS A 278 -1.74 17.49 17.54
CA LYS A 278 -0.58 16.77 16.99
C LYS A 278 -0.81 15.25 16.89
N GLU A 279 -1.53 14.68 17.84
CA GLU A 279 -1.90 13.25 17.89
C GLU A 279 -2.85 12.85 16.75
N ASP A 280 -3.75 13.76 16.33
CA ASP A 280 -4.75 13.51 15.29
C ASP A 280 -4.25 13.79 13.88
N GLN A 281 -3.18 14.58 13.70
CA GLN A 281 -2.71 15.06 12.41
C GLN A 281 -2.38 13.94 11.41
N LYS A 282 -1.97 12.77 11.89
CA LYS A 282 -1.74 11.60 11.02
C LYS A 282 -3.03 10.85 10.73
N ARG A 283 -3.96 10.86 11.69
CA ARG A 283 -5.19 10.06 11.66
C ARG A 283 -6.31 10.72 10.87
N ILE A 284 -6.34 12.06 10.75
CA ILE A 284 -7.38 12.76 9.98
C ILE A 284 -7.40 12.38 8.48
N PHE A 285 -6.38 11.70 7.97
CA PHE A 285 -6.32 11.14 6.62
C PHE A 285 -6.74 9.66 6.57
N GLU A 286 -7.09 9.06 7.72
CA GLU A 286 -7.68 7.72 7.77
C GLU A 286 -9.16 7.79 7.41
N ARG A 287 -9.68 6.74 6.77
CA ARG A 287 -11.09 6.67 6.36
C ARG A 287 -11.98 6.67 7.61
N PHE A 288 -13.09 7.41 7.57
CA PHE A 288 -14.08 7.56 8.65
C PHE A 288 -13.53 8.15 9.96
N TYR A 289 -12.28 8.61 9.98
CA TYR A 289 -11.75 9.24 11.16
C TYR A 289 -12.29 10.65 11.34
N GLN A 290 -12.78 10.96 12.53
CA GLN A 290 -13.22 12.28 12.96
C GLN A 290 -12.57 12.59 14.30
N VAL A 291 -12.10 13.81 14.49
CA VAL A 291 -11.66 14.30 15.78
C VAL A 291 -12.92 14.45 16.65
N ASP A 292 -12.92 13.87 17.85
CA ASP A 292 -14.06 13.69 18.75
C ASP A 292 -15.17 14.73 18.57
N ALA A 293 -16.32 14.28 18.08
CA ALA A 293 -17.51 15.11 17.83
C ALA A 293 -18.08 15.79 19.10
N ALA A 294 -17.62 15.44 20.29
CA ALA A 294 -18.02 16.04 21.55
C ALA A 294 -17.48 17.47 21.76
N ARG A 295 -16.43 17.88 21.03
CA ARG A 295 -15.84 19.23 21.11
C ARG A 295 -16.24 20.15 19.96
N THR A 296 -16.63 19.66 18.83
CA THR A 296 -17.13 20.45 17.70
C THR A 296 -18.67 20.50 17.74
N ARG A 297 -19.21 21.42 18.50
CA ARG A 297 -20.62 21.85 18.42
C ARG A 297 -20.85 22.64 17.13
N THR A 298 -20.54 22.07 15.99
CA THR A 298 -21.00 22.56 14.70
C THR A 298 -22.24 21.76 14.32
N GLU A 299 -23.34 22.45 14.09
CA GLU A 299 -24.67 21.89 13.73
C GLU A 299 -24.64 21.04 12.45
N ASP A 300 -23.56 21.11 11.70
CA ASP A 300 -23.36 20.35 10.46
C ASP A 300 -22.73 18.97 10.74
N LYS A 301 -23.57 18.01 11.16
CA LYS A 301 -23.21 16.58 11.33
C LYS A 301 -22.98 15.80 10.02
N THR A 302 -22.69 16.48 8.91
CA THR A 302 -22.68 15.88 7.57
C THR A 302 -21.32 15.34 7.09
N SER A 303 -20.24 15.39 7.89
CA SER A 303 -18.96 14.82 7.44
C SER A 303 -18.78 13.39 7.87
N HIS A 304 -18.65 12.51 6.89
CA HIS A 304 -18.42 11.06 7.13
C HIS A 304 -16.94 10.70 7.32
N GLY A 305 -16.02 11.68 7.43
CA GLY A 305 -14.58 11.42 7.59
C GLY A 305 -13.90 10.76 6.37
N LEU A 306 -14.51 10.88 5.18
CA LEU A 306 -13.95 10.31 3.94
C LEU A 306 -13.18 11.33 3.10
N GLY A 307 -13.52 12.61 3.16
CA GLY A 307 -12.97 13.62 2.26
C GLY A 307 -11.44 13.69 2.26
N LEU A 308 -10.81 13.84 3.43
CA LEU A 308 -9.34 13.91 3.51
C LEU A 308 -8.65 12.59 3.10
N ALA A 309 -9.28 11.45 3.33
CA ALA A 309 -8.78 10.16 2.85
C ALA A 309 -8.83 10.07 1.32
N ILE A 310 -9.89 10.60 0.69
CA ILE A 310 -10.02 10.72 -0.78
C ILE A 310 -8.94 11.66 -1.32
N ALA A 311 -8.78 12.85 -0.74
CA ALA A 311 -7.76 13.81 -1.17
C ALA A 311 -6.35 13.20 -1.11
N LYS A 312 -6.05 12.44 -0.05
CA LYS A 312 -4.77 11.74 0.10
C LYS A 312 -4.56 10.69 -0.99
N ASN A 313 -5.57 9.87 -1.27
CA ASN A 313 -5.51 8.85 -2.32
C ASN A 313 -5.30 9.48 -3.70
N LEU A 314 -6.07 10.51 -4.04
CA LEU A 314 -5.93 11.26 -5.28
C LEU A 314 -4.52 11.84 -5.45
N ALA A 315 -3.97 12.41 -4.39
CA ALA A 315 -2.62 12.96 -4.38
C ALA A 315 -1.55 11.86 -4.58
N GLU A 316 -1.65 10.76 -3.82
CA GLU A 316 -0.71 9.64 -3.92
C GLU A 316 -0.70 9.02 -5.33
N ARG A 317 -1.86 8.90 -5.97
CA ARG A 317 -2.02 8.38 -7.33
C ARG A 317 -1.33 9.27 -8.38
N GLN A 318 -1.32 10.59 -8.18
CA GLN A 318 -0.66 11.56 -9.06
C GLN A 318 0.81 11.81 -8.69
N GLY A 319 1.32 11.20 -7.62
CA GLY A 319 2.66 11.47 -7.11
C GLY A 319 2.78 12.82 -6.39
N TYR A 320 1.64 13.44 -6.03
CA TYR A 320 1.61 14.68 -5.27
C TYR A 320 1.81 14.42 -3.78
N LYS A 321 2.31 15.43 -3.07
CA LYS A 321 2.53 15.34 -1.62
C LYS A 321 1.57 16.24 -0.86
N ILE A 322 0.80 15.69 0.08
CA ILE A 322 -0.01 16.48 1.00
C ILE A 322 0.81 16.81 2.26
N VAL A 323 0.71 18.07 2.68
CA VAL A 323 1.32 18.58 3.91
C VAL A 323 0.25 19.29 4.73
N LEU A 324 0.14 18.95 6.00
CA LEU A 324 -0.70 19.66 6.97
C LEU A 324 0.16 20.53 7.86
N ARG A 325 -0.20 21.80 7.99
CA ARG A 325 0.33 22.72 9.00
C ARG A 325 -0.82 23.15 9.89
N SER A 326 -0.83 22.68 11.11
CA SER A 326 -1.88 23.01 12.07
C SER A 326 -1.35 22.99 13.49
N SER A 327 -1.95 23.81 14.31
CA SER A 327 -1.82 23.78 15.76
C SER A 327 -3.16 24.12 16.41
N GLU A 328 -3.41 23.56 17.58
CA GLU A 328 -4.66 23.77 18.32
C GLU A 328 -4.89 25.28 18.55
N GLY A 329 -6.07 25.77 18.25
CA GLY A 329 -6.46 27.18 18.38
C GLY A 329 -5.92 28.13 17.30
N ARG A 330 -5.12 27.66 16.34
CA ARG A 330 -4.52 28.51 15.29
C ARG A 330 -4.94 28.15 13.87
N GLY A 331 -5.97 27.30 13.75
CA GLY A 331 -6.47 26.85 12.47
C GLY A 331 -5.63 25.75 11.82
N ALA A 332 -5.94 25.49 10.57
CA ALA A 332 -5.27 24.48 9.76
C ALA A 332 -5.01 24.97 8.33
N GLU A 333 -3.87 24.58 7.77
CA GLU A 333 -3.51 24.77 6.37
C GLU A 333 -3.20 23.42 5.75
N PHE A 334 -4.02 23.01 4.79
CA PHE A 334 -3.81 21.83 3.96
C PHE A 334 -3.13 22.25 2.66
N GLU A 335 -1.97 21.70 2.38
CA GLU A 335 -1.14 22.02 1.22
C GLU A 335 -0.97 20.77 0.36
N VAL A 336 -1.10 20.89 -0.96
CA VAL A 336 -0.73 19.89 -1.95
C VAL A 336 0.43 20.42 -2.78
N VAL A 337 1.52 19.67 -2.85
CA VAL A 337 2.73 19.98 -3.62
C VAL A 337 2.73 19.12 -4.87
N VAL A 338 2.79 19.76 -6.05
CA VAL A 338 2.72 19.16 -7.38
C VAL A 338 4.03 19.29 -8.12
#